data_094f7da988fa72cb46d1d8293383b5e6
#
_entry.id   094f7da988fa72cb46d1d8293383b5e6
#
_cell.length_a   1.000
_cell.length_b   1.000
_cell.length_c   1.000
_cell.angle_alpha   90.00
_cell.angle_beta   90.00
_cell.angle_gamma   90.00
#
_symmetry.space_group_name_H-M   'P 1'
#
loop_
_entity.id
_entity.type
_entity.pdbx_description
1 polymer ?
#
loop_
_entity_poly.entity_id
_entity_poly.type
_entity_poly.pdbx_seq_one_letter_code
_entity_poly.pdbx_strand_id
1 'polypeptide(L)'
;MLITTILLVAQISFGVLESYPRTLLAIATSILTEIVLSKITTGRFPHLASAYVSGISIGILVRSPESWPYALCALIAITSKYVIRWHGRHLWNPSNFAIAVMLIIAHDSVSTLSFQWGNNLWAMCVVWALGSYIVWNLRRFHICATYVASFFAFAALRALMAGGMDHFWNEVAPITGPMYQLFIFFMITDPKTTVGSKKWQCIVVFCVAFAEQILRLNQNIHAPYYALFTVGPLANAIDIWWRQRHTVKTPEAVVEPEAVQMPEKAYS
;
A
#
# COMPACT_ATOMS: atom_id res chain seq x y z
N MET A 1 13.07 1.38 11.59
CA MET A 1 12.85 1.63 13.03
C MET A 1 11.40 1.97 13.37
N LEU A 2 10.79 3.05 12.84
CA LEU A 2 9.40 3.43 13.19
C LEU A 2 8.37 2.30 13.01
N ILE A 3 8.40 1.57 11.90
CA ILE A 3 7.47 0.44 11.63
C ILE A 3 7.68 -0.70 12.62
N THR A 4 8.92 -0.97 13.01
CA THR A 4 9.23 -1.98 14.04
C THR A 4 8.70 -1.54 15.41
N THR A 5 8.80 -0.24 15.74
CA THR A 5 8.24 0.33 16.97
C THR A 5 6.72 0.19 16.98
N ILE A 6 6.05 0.53 15.87
CA ILE A 6 4.59 0.34 15.72
C ILE A 6 4.21 -1.12 15.94
N LEU A 7 4.95 -2.05 15.32
CA LEU A 7 4.71 -3.48 15.49
C LEU A 7 4.88 -3.93 16.95
N LEU A 8 5.95 -3.50 17.63
CA LEU A 8 6.21 -3.86 19.03
C LEU A 8 5.12 -3.32 19.95
N VAL A 9 4.74 -2.05 19.80
CA VAL A 9 3.66 -1.45 20.58
C VAL A 9 2.35 -2.18 20.34
N ALA A 10 2.00 -2.44 19.07
CA ALA A 10 0.81 -3.17 18.70
C ALA A 10 0.82 -4.60 19.25
N GLN A 11 1.97 -5.28 19.24
CA GLN A 11 2.10 -6.63 19.78
C GLN A 11 1.99 -6.69 21.29
N ILE A 12 2.68 -5.79 22.02
CA ILE A 12 2.64 -5.75 23.49
C ILE A 12 1.26 -5.37 24.00
N SER A 13 0.59 -4.43 23.31
CA SER A 13 -0.71 -3.91 23.74
C SER A 13 -1.88 -4.79 23.34
N PHE A 14 -1.79 -5.55 22.23
CA PHE A 14 -2.94 -6.21 21.58
C PHE A 14 -2.71 -7.62 21.09
N GLY A 15 -1.48 -8.14 21.15
CA GLY A 15 -1.20 -9.46 20.59
C GLY A 15 -1.54 -9.57 19.08
N VAL A 16 -1.20 -8.54 18.30
CA VAL A 16 -1.58 -8.45 16.87
C VAL A 16 -1.02 -9.61 16.02
N LEU A 17 0.14 -10.14 16.42
CA LEU A 17 0.73 -11.29 15.74
C LEU A 17 0.09 -12.59 16.26
N GLU A 18 -0.50 -13.33 15.33
CA GLU A 18 -1.04 -14.66 15.63
C GLU A 18 0.06 -15.66 16.03
N SER A 19 1.21 -15.55 15.38
CA SER A 19 2.33 -16.46 15.59
C SER A 19 3.67 -15.80 15.26
N TYR A 20 4.59 -15.76 16.22
CA TYR A 20 5.95 -15.28 16.00
C TYR A 20 6.70 -16.08 14.92
N PRO A 21 6.69 -17.43 14.92
CA PRO A 21 7.36 -18.22 13.90
C PRO A 21 6.83 -17.93 12.49
N ARG A 22 5.52 -17.79 12.31
CA ARG A 22 4.91 -17.49 10.99
C ARG A 22 5.27 -16.09 10.50
N THR A 23 5.29 -15.11 11.39
CA THR A 23 5.74 -13.75 11.06
C THR A 23 7.22 -13.71 10.70
N LEU A 24 8.07 -14.42 11.45
CA LEU A 24 9.50 -14.55 11.12
C LEU A 24 9.70 -15.26 9.78
N LEU A 25 8.91 -16.29 9.48
CA LEU A 25 8.92 -16.98 8.19
C LEU A 25 8.57 -16.01 7.05
N ALA A 26 7.53 -15.19 7.19
CA ALA A 26 7.17 -14.19 6.19
C ALA A 26 8.29 -13.17 5.96
N ILE A 27 8.91 -12.67 7.04
CA ILE A 27 10.03 -11.73 6.96
C ILE A 27 11.25 -12.38 6.29
N ALA A 28 11.63 -13.56 6.74
CA ALA A 28 12.78 -14.29 6.19
C ALA A 28 12.58 -14.60 4.70
N THR A 29 11.40 -15.11 4.31
CA THR A 29 11.06 -15.37 2.91
C THR A 29 11.09 -14.09 2.08
N SER A 30 10.54 -12.98 2.57
CA SER A 30 10.59 -11.68 1.87
C SER A 30 12.02 -11.24 1.63
N ILE A 31 12.89 -11.30 2.65
CA ILE A 31 14.29 -10.87 2.56
C ILE A 31 15.08 -11.78 1.61
N LEU A 32 14.97 -13.08 1.75
CA LEU A 32 15.65 -14.05 0.90
C LEU A 32 15.24 -13.89 -0.56
N THR A 33 13.94 -13.79 -0.83
CA THR A 33 13.42 -13.56 -2.19
C THR A 33 13.95 -12.26 -2.79
N GLU A 34 13.99 -11.16 -2.02
CA GLU A 34 14.49 -9.87 -2.46
C GLU A 34 16.01 -9.97 -2.82
N ILE A 35 16.81 -10.65 -1.99
CA ILE A 35 18.25 -10.85 -2.25
C ILE A 35 18.45 -11.66 -3.54
N VAL A 36 17.73 -12.78 -3.67
CA VAL A 36 17.86 -13.68 -4.84
C VAL A 36 17.48 -12.94 -6.11
N LEU A 37 16.28 -12.34 -6.15
CA LEU A 37 15.79 -11.65 -7.34
C LEU A 37 16.62 -10.43 -7.70
N SER A 38 17.10 -9.65 -6.72
CA SER A 38 17.97 -8.51 -6.99
C SER A 38 19.32 -8.95 -7.55
N LYS A 39 19.90 -10.02 -7.02
CA LYS A 39 21.16 -10.58 -7.58
C LYS A 39 20.98 -11.05 -9.03
N ILE A 40 19.88 -11.74 -9.32
CA ILE A 40 19.59 -12.24 -10.69
C ILE A 40 19.35 -11.07 -11.66
N THR A 41 18.60 -10.04 -11.23
CA THR A 41 18.15 -8.96 -12.14
C THR A 41 19.14 -7.81 -12.27
N THR A 42 19.82 -7.44 -11.18
CA THR A 42 20.69 -6.24 -11.14
C THR A 42 22.14 -6.52 -10.80
N GLY A 43 22.47 -7.74 -10.36
CA GLY A 43 23.80 -8.12 -9.89
C GLY A 43 24.22 -7.48 -8.56
N ARG A 44 23.36 -6.65 -7.94
CA ARG A 44 23.65 -5.86 -6.74
C ARG A 44 22.87 -6.35 -5.53
N PHE A 45 23.40 -6.08 -4.32
CA PHE A 45 22.64 -6.29 -3.09
C PHE A 45 21.54 -5.22 -2.95
N PRO A 46 20.29 -5.63 -2.66
CA PRO A 46 19.17 -4.72 -2.53
C PRO A 46 19.15 -4.00 -1.19
N HIS A 47 18.42 -2.90 -1.12
CA HIS A 47 18.07 -2.27 0.14
C HIS A 47 16.89 -3.04 0.78
N LEU A 48 17.16 -3.79 1.84
CA LEU A 48 16.23 -4.78 2.43
C LEU A 48 15.02 -4.18 3.16
N ALA A 49 15.00 -2.86 3.41
CA ALA A 49 13.92 -2.22 4.18
C ALA A 49 12.53 -2.46 3.57
N SER A 50 12.42 -2.44 2.24
CA SER A 50 11.14 -2.68 1.56
C SER A 50 10.66 -4.13 1.70
N ALA A 51 11.58 -5.10 1.66
CA ALA A 51 11.26 -6.51 1.87
C ALA A 51 10.85 -6.77 3.32
N TYR A 52 11.59 -6.20 4.26
CA TYR A 52 11.27 -6.26 5.68
C TYR A 52 9.87 -5.74 6.00
N VAL A 53 9.51 -4.56 5.48
CA VAL A 53 8.17 -3.97 5.65
C VAL A 53 7.08 -4.85 5.03
N SER A 54 7.32 -5.42 3.84
CA SER A 54 6.36 -6.34 3.22
C SER A 54 6.17 -7.60 4.06
N GLY A 55 7.24 -8.18 4.60
CA GLY A 55 7.17 -9.35 5.47
C GLY A 55 6.40 -9.10 6.77
N ILE A 56 6.64 -7.95 7.42
CA ILE A 56 5.88 -7.52 8.60
C ILE A 56 4.39 -7.35 8.26
N SER A 57 4.08 -6.66 7.17
CA SER A 57 2.68 -6.44 6.76
C SER A 57 1.95 -7.76 6.54
N ILE A 58 2.59 -8.73 5.91
CA ILE A 58 2.04 -10.08 5.70
C ILE A 58 1.84 -10.79 7.05
N GLY A 59 2.84 -10.77 7.92
CA GLY A 59 2.75 -11.39 9.24
C GLY A 59 1.64 -10.84 10.13
N ILE A 60 1.30 -9.55 9.97
CA ILE A 60 0.19 -8.92 10.70
C ILE A 60 -1.16 -9.20 10.04
N LEU A 61 -1.24 -9.13 8.71
CA LEU A 61 -2.51 -9.10 7.98
C LEU A 61 -3.04 -10.47 7.58
N VAL A 62 -2.14 -11.41 7.28
CA VAL A 62 -2.53 -12.79 6.92
C VAL A 62 -2.89 -13.58 8.17
N ARG A 63 -3.98 -14.32 8.11
CA ARG A 63 -4.43 -15.29 9.11
C ARG A 63 -4.59 -16.64 8.48
N SER A 64 -3.89 -17.63 9.03
CA SER A 64 -3.97 -19.01 8.59
C SER A 64 -3.50 -19.97 9.71
N PRO A 65 -4.14 -21.11 9.90
CA PRO A 65 -3.65 -22.14 10.82
C PRO A 65 -2.33 -22.75 10.33
N GLU A 66 -2.02 -22.62 9.04
CA GLU A 66 -0.85 -23.22 8.40
C GLU A 66 0.27 -22.17 8.22
N SER A 67 1.50 -22.65 8.00
CA SER A 67 2.67 -21.76 7.82
C SER A 67 2.96 -21.43 6.36
N TRP A 68 2.59 -22.31 5.41
CA TRP A 68 2.89 -22.10 3.99
C TRP A 68 2.26 -20.86 3.38
N PRO A 69 1.05 -20.39 3.80
CA PRO A 69 0.46 -19.19 3.22
C PRO A 69 1.30 -17.92 3.50
N TYR A 70 1.95 -17.86 4.65
CA TYR A 70 2.82 -16.74 5.00
C TYR A 70 4.05 -16.69 4.08
N ALA A 71 4.68 -17.84 3.82
CA ALA A 71 5.82 -17.92 2.92
C ALA A 71 5.40 -17.63 1.46
N LEU A 72 4.30 -18.25 0.99
CA LEU A 72 3.83 -18.05 -0.39
C LEU A 72 3.39 -16.60 -0.63
N CYS A 73 2.66 -15.99 0.31
CA CYS A 73 2.26 -14.60 0.23
C CYS A 73 3.50 -13.67 0.17
N ALA A 74 4.53 -13.93 0.97
CA ALA A 74 5.79 -13.19 0.95
C ALA A 74 6.52 -13.34 -0.38
N LEU A 75 6.60 -14.56 -0.92
CA LEU A 75 7.17 -14.84 -2.23
C LEU A 75 6.44 -14.08 -3.34
N ILE A 76 5.11 -14.15 -3.39
CA ILE A 76 4.28 -13.44 -4.37
C ILE A 76 4.48 -11.93 -4.25
N ALA A 77 4.48 -11.37 -3.02
CA ALA A 77 4.66 -9.94 -2.78
C ALA A 77 5.98 -9.43 -3.36
N ILE A 78 7.07 -10.12 -3.07
CA ILE A 78 8.39 -9.68 -3.53
C ILE A 78 8.56 -9.94 -5.03
N THR A 79 8.14 -11.08 -5.54
CA THR A 79 8.23 -11.41 -6.96
C THR A 79 7.45 -10.41 -7.82
N SER A 80 6.29 -9.95 -7.36
CA SER A 80 5.48 -8.95 -8.06
C SER A 80 6.23 -7.65 -8.33
N LYS A 81 7.15 -7.26 -7.45
CA LYS A 81 8.00 -6.06 -7.63
C LYS A 81 8.95 -6.17 -8.84
N TYR A 82 9.33 -7.38 -9.22
CA TYR A 82 10.27 -7.63 -10.31
C TYR A 82 9.57 -7.95 -11.61
N VAL A 83 8.48 -8.72 -11.55
CA VAL A 83 7.76 -9.21 -12.73
C VAL A 83 6.70 -8.22 -13.20
N ILE A 84 5.96 -7.61 -12.27
CA ILE A 84 4.81 -6.76 -12.61
C ILE A 84 5.23 -5.29 -12.58
N ARG A 85 5.96 -4.89 -13.62
CA ARG A 85 6.37 -3.50 -13.84
C ARG A 85 5.89 -3.01 -15.18
N TRP A 86 5.44 -1.78 -15.23
CA TRP A 86 5.16 -1.10 -16.48
C TRP A 86 6.01 0.18 -16.55
N HIS A 87 6.90 0.26 -17.57
CA HIS A 87 7.85 1.36 -17.73
C HIS A 87 8.64 1.70 -16.45
N GLY A 88 9.13 0.67 -15.76
CA GLY A 88 9.94 0.81 -14.56
C GLY A 88 9.18 1.12 -13.27
N ARG A 89 7.85 1.35 -13.34
CA ARG A 89 7.00 1.60 -12.17
C ARG A 89 6.24 0.36 -11.74
N HIS A 90 6.03 0.20 -10.44
CA HIS A 90 5.16 -0.83 -9.90
C HIS A 90 3.70 -0.44 -10.14
N LEU A 91 2.88 -1.37 -10.62
CA LEU A 91 1.45 -1.16 -10.81
C LEU A 91 0.67 -1.37 -9.51
N TRP A 92 1.03 -2.37 -8.73
CA TRP A 92 0.39 -2.73 -7.46
C TRP A 92 1.28 -2.46 -6.26
N ASN A 93 0.67 -2.16 -5.11
CA ASN A 93 1.36 -2.33 -3.84
C ASN A 93 1.64 -3.82 -3.62
N PRO A 94 2.90 -4.22 -3.37
CA PRO A 94 3.28 -5.63 -3.34
C PRO A 94 2.55 -6.46 -2.29
N SER A 95 2.39 -5.91 -1.07
CA SER A 95 1.69 -6.62 0.01
C SER A 95 0.20 -6.75 -0.29
N ASN A 96 -0.44 -5.69 -0.80
CA ASN A 96 -1.84 -5.74 -1.19
C ASN A 96 -2.09 -6.73 -2.33
N PHE A 97 -1.20 -6.73 -3.35
CA PHE A 97 -1.26 -7.68 -4.45
C PHE A 97 -1.23 -9.12 -3.97
N ALA A 98 -0.23 -9.45 -3.13
CA ALA A 98 -0.06 -10.81 -2.64
C ALA A 98 -1.23 -11.26 -1.77
N ILE A 99 -1.72 -10.39 -0.87
CA ILE A 99 -2.87 -10.71 -0.02
C ILE A 99 -4.12 -10.93 -0.89
N ALA A 100 -4.42 -10.05 -1.84
CA ALA A 100 -5.57 -10.21 -2.71
C ALA A 100 -5.49 -11.50 -3.56
N VAL A 101 -4.32 -11.83 -4.10
CA VAL A 101 -4.10 -13.08 -4.83
C VAL A 101 -4.31 -14.29 -3.93
N MET A 102 -3.73 -14.28 -2.72
CA MET A 102 -3.91 -15.39 -1.77
C MET A 102 -5.36 -15.60 -1.35
N LEU A 103 -6.11 -14.52 -1.14
CA LEU A 103 -7.55 -14.57 -0.84
C LEU A 103 -8.39 -15.14 -1.99
N ILE A 104 -7.89 -15.05 -3.24
CA ILE A 104 -8.57 -15.64 -4.41
C ILE A 104 -8.21 -17.10 -4.57
N ILE A 105 -6.92 -17.47 -4.49
CA ILE A 105 -6.44 -18.82 -4.82
C ILE A 105 -6.46 -19.79 -3.64
N ALA A 106 -6.46 -19.28 -2.42
CA ALA A 106 -6.38 -20.06 -1.17
C ALA A 106 -7.42 -19.59 -0.13
N HIS A 107 -8.63 -19.25 -0.58
CA HIS A 107 -9.68 -18.66 0.25
C HIS A 107 -10.07 -19.55 1.46
N ASP A 108 -9.93 -20.88 1.35
CA ASP A 108 -10.23 -21.81 2.44
C ASP A 108 -9.14 -21.83 3.53
N SER A 109 -7.89 -21.51 3.16
CA SER A 109 -6.74 -21.56 4.05
C SER A 109 -6.28 -20.19 4.54
N VAL A 110 -6.76 -19.10 3.92
CA VAL A 110 -6.28 -17.75 4.18
C VAL A 110 -7.43 -16.79 4.43
N SER A 111 -7.34 -16.07 5.53
CA SER A 111 -8.17 -14.91 5.80
C SER A 111 -7.32 -13.69 6.15
N THR A 112 -7.94 -12.53 6.29
CA THR A 112 -7.25 -11.33 6.76
C THR A 112 -7.66 -10.99 8.18
N LEU A 113 -6.76 -10.30 8.87
CA LEU A 113 -7.02 -9.79 10.21
C LEU A 113 -8.25 -8.88 10.19
N SER A 114 -9.32 -9.32 10.85
CA SER A 114 -10.57 -8.55 11.03
C SER A 114 -10.75 -8.04 12.46
N PHE A 115 -9.68 -8.08 13.26
CA PHE A 115 -9.71 -7.69 14.66
C PHE A 115 -9.98 -6.19 14.81
N GLN A 116 -10.88 -5.84 15.70
CA GLN A 116 -11.15 -4.46 16.11
C GLN A 116 -10.49 -4.21 17.47
N TRP A 117 -9.92 -3.02 17.67
CA TRP A 117 -9.22 -2.69 18.91
C TRP A 117 -10.13 -2.63 20.16
N GLY A 118 -11.45 -2.72 19.95
CA GLY A 118 -12.43 -2.59 21.03
C GLY A 118 -12.29 -1.23 21.73
N ASN A 119 -12.34 -1.25 23.08
CA ASN A 119 -12.26 -0.02 23.87
C ASN A 119 -10.82 0.43 24.17
N ASN A 120 -9.80 -0.16 23.56
CA ASN A 120 -8.41 0.20 23.85
C ASN A 120 -7.93 1.38 22.99
N LEU A 121 -8.43 2.57 23.31
CA LEU A 121 -8.15 3.81 22.59
C LEU A 121 -6.67 4.19 22.60
N TRP A 122 -5.91 3.85 23.65
CA TRP A 122 -4.51 4.24 23.79
C TRP A 122 -3.63 3.71 22.67
N ALA A 123 -3.73 2.45 22.37
CA ALA A 123 -2.90 1.89 21.32
C ALA A 123 -3.35 2.32 19.93
N MET A 124 -4.64 2.51 19.71
CA MET A 124 -5.15 3.14 18.49
C MET A 124 -4.55 4.54 18.33
N CYS A 125 -4.54 5.37 19.37
CA CYS A 125 -3.94 6.70 19.34
C CYS A 125 -2.45 6.66 19.03
N VAL A 126 -1.69 5.71 19.60
CA VAL A 126 -0.25 5.56 19.30
C VAL A 126 -0.02 5.21 17.84
N VAL A 127 -0.74 4.23 17.29
CA VAL A 127 -0.61 3.84 15.88
C VAL A 127 -1.03 4.98 14.96
N TRP A 128 -2.10 5.70 15.29
CA TRP A 128 -2.56 6.87 14.53
C TRP A 128 -1.55 8.02 14.57
N ALA A 129 -0.96 8.30 15.71
CA ALA A 129 0.05 9.35 15.86
C ALA A 129 1.31 9.03 15.03
N LEU A 130 1.84 7.81 15.16
CA LEU A 130 3.03 7.38 14.44
C LEU A 130 2.76 7.23 12.93
N GLY A 131 1.62 6.68 12.54
CA GLY A 131 1.20 6.57 11.14
C GLY A 131 1.00 7.94 10.51
N SER A 132 0.33 8.86 11.21
CA SER A 132 0.14 10.25 10.75
C SER A 132 1.46 10.98 10.60
N TYR A 133 2.40 10.79 11.53
CA TYR A 133 3.74 11.38 11.42
C TYR A 133 4.49 10.91 10.17
N ILE A 134 4.44 9.60 9.87
CA ILE A 134 5.06 9.03 8.67
C ILE A 134 4.43 9.63 7.41
N VAL A 135 3.11 9.65 7.34
CA VAL A 135 2.35 10.15 6.18
C VAL A 135 2.53 11.66 5.99
N TRP A 136 2.66 12.40 7.10
CA TRP A 136 2.98 13.83 7.08
C TRP A 136 4.34 14.09 6.45
N ASN A 137 5.37 13.37 6.88
CA ASN A 137 6.72 13.47 6.31
C ASN A 137 6.75 13.09 4.82
N LEU A 138 5.92 12.14 4.40
CA LEU A 138 5.74 11.78 2.99
C LEU A 138 4.90 12.80 2.20
N ARG A 139 4.34 13.84 2.86
CA ARG A 139 3.41 14.83 2.29
C ARG A 139 2.19 14.21 1.61
N ARG A 140 1.66 13.12 2.19
CA ARG A 140 0.55 12.33 1.64
C ARG A 140 -0.69 12.30 2.53
N PHE A 141 -0.77 13.16 3.52
CA PHE A 141 -1.89 13.23 4.46
C PHE A 141 -3.25 13.41 3.77
N HIS A 142 -3.29 14.12 2.64
CA HIS A 142 -4.51 14.29 1.84
C HIS A 142 -5.11 12.97 1.34
N ILE A 143 -4.29 11.94 1.09
CA ILE A 143 -4.73 10.59 0.70
C ILE A 143 -5.50 9.96 1.86
N CYS A 144 -4.89 9.93 3.06
CA CYS A 144 -5.54 9.39 4.26
C CYS A 144 -6.82 10.15 4.59
N ALA A 145 -6.79 11.49 4.55
CA ALA A 145 -7.95 12.33 4.84
C ALA A 145 -9.09 12.05 3.86
N THR A 146 -8.79 11.96 2.55
CA THR A 146 -9.80 11.65 1.53
C THR A 146 -10.40 10.27 1.75
N TYR A 147 -9.56 9.25 2.03
CA TYR A 147 -10.07 7.90 2.27
C TYR A 147 -10.97 7.84 3.50
N VAL A 148 -10.51 8.39 4.63
CA VAL A 148 -11.27 8.41 5.89
C VAL A 148 -12.59 9.15 5.71
N ALA A 149 -12.57 10.34 5.11
CA ALA A 149 -13.79 11.11 4.84
C ALA A 149 -14.78 10.33 3.94
N SER A 150 -14.28 9.71 2.87
CA SER A 150 -15.10 8.88 1.98
C SER A 150 -15.66 7.66 2.69
N PHE A 151 -14.85 6.99 3.51
CA PHE A 151 -15.28 5.84 4.30
C PHE A 151 -16.43 6.19 5.25
N PHE A 152 -16.31 7.32 5.98
CA PHE A 152 -17.37 7.79 6.88
C PHE A 152 -18.63 8.17 6.11
N ALA A 153 -18.51 8.86 4.98
CA ALA A 153 -19.64 9.22 4.14
C ALA A 153 -20.38 7.96 3.63
N PHE A 154 -19.65 6.96 3.16
CA PHE A 154 -20.23 5.71 2.71
C PHE A 154 -20.76 4.85 3.85
N ALA A 155 -20.15 4.89 5.04
CA ALA A 155 -20.68 4.25 6.24
C ALA A 155 -22.04 4.86 6.65
N ALA A 156 -22.17 6.20 6.60
CA ALA A 156 -23.43 6.87 6.84
C ALA A 156 -24.49 6.45 5.82
N LEU A 157 -24.13 6.37 4.53
CA LEU A 157 -25.06 5.90 3.49
C LEU A 157 -25.52 4.46 3.75
N ARG A 158 -24.60 3.53 4.11
CA ARG A 158 -24.97 2.16 4.47
C ARG A 158 -25.89 2.10 5.68
N ALA A 159 -25.60 2.89 6.72
CA ALA A 159 -26.42 2.94 7.91
C ALA A 159 -27.87 3.38 7.59
N LEU A 160 -28.02 4.40 6.74
CA LEU A 160 -29.35 4.84 6.27
C LEU A 160 -30.07 3.75 5.48
N MET A 161 -29.36 3.02 4.62
CA MET A 161 -29.92 1.89 3.86
C MET A 161 -30.30 0.71 4.76
N ALA A 162 -29.59 0.52 5.88
CA ALA A 162 -29.83 -0.56 6.85
C ALA A 162 -30.97 -0.23 7.85
N GLY A 163 -31.63 0.90 7.73
CA GLY A 163 -32.79 1.26 8.56
C GLY A 163 -32.59 2.44 9.52
N GLY A 164 -31.44 3.10 9.49
CA GLY A 164 -31.22 4.33 10.24
C GLY A 164 -29.81 4.52 10.77
N MET A 165 -29.56 5.72 11.31
CA MET A 165 -28.23 6.12 11.82
C MET A 165 -27.78 5.33 13.07
N ASP A 166 -28.66 4.58 13.71
CA ASP A 166 -28.31 3.71 14.84
C ASP A 166 -27.28 2.63 14.45
N HIS A 167 -27.26 2.24 13.16
CA HIS A 167 -26.30 1.30 12.60
C HIS A 167 -24.95 1.94 12.24
N PHE A 168 -24.82 3.26 12.27
CA PHE A 168 -23.65 3.99 11.82
C PHE A 168 -22.35 3.56 12.53
N TRP A 169 -22.40 3.42 13.85
CA TRP A 169 -21.22 3.03 14.62
C TRP A 169 -20.71 1.62 14.28
N ASN A 170 -21.63 0.71 13.96
CA ASN A 170 -21.27 -0.64 13.51
C ASN A 170 -20.59 -0.60 12.14
N GLU A 171 -21.05 0.29 11.26
CA GLU A 171 -20.45 0.47 9.92
C GLU A 171 -19.08 1.14 9.98
N VAL A 172 -18.83 1.99 10.97
CA VAL A 172 -17.56 2.69 11.17
C VAL A 172 -16.55 1.86 11.96
N ALA A 173 -17.01 1.00 12.86
CA ALA A 173 -16.14 0.22 13.76
C ALA A 173 -14.92 -0.45 13.09
N PRO A 174 -15.00 -1.01 11.88
CA PRO A 174 -13.85 -1.64 11.21
C PRO A 174 -12.63 -0.73 11.02
N ILE A 175 -12.81 0.60 10.87
CA ILE A 175 -11.70 1.53 10.66
C ILE A 175 -10.75 1.61 11.86
N THR A 176 -11.24 1.23 13.03
CA THR A 176 -10.44 1.18 14.26
C THR A 176 -9.48 -0.01 14.30
N GLY A 177 -9.69 -1.02 13.45
CA GLY A 177 -8.89 -2.24 13.41
C GLY A 177 -7.51 -2.04 12.78
N PRO A 178 -6.51 -2.86 13.18
CA PRO A 178 -5.15 -2.76 12.66
C PRO A 178 -5.06 -2.98 11.15
N MET A 179 -5.97 -3.76 10.58
CA MET A 179 -6.09 -3.97 9.14
C MET A 179 -6.28 -2.64 8.40
N TYR A 180 -7.30 -1.86 8.79
CA TYR A 180 -7.58 -0.57 8.17
C TYR A 180 -6.49 0.46 8.42
N GLN A 181 -5.87 0.44 9.61
CA GLN A 181 -4.77 1.34 9.92
C GLN A 181 -3.55 1.08 9.05
N LEU A 182 -3.16 -0.19 8.86
CA LEU A 182 -2.09 -0.56 7.93
C LEU A 182 -2.46 -0.23 6.48
N PHE A 183 -3.69 -0.45 6.09
CA PHE A 183 -4.20 -0.10 4.77
C PHE A 183 -4.09 1.40 4.52
N ILE A 184 -4.60 2.23 5.45
CA ILE A 184 -4.65 3.69 5.32
C ILE A 184 -3.24 4.31 5.33
N PHE A 185 -2.36 3.87 6.25
CA PHE A 185 -1.06 4.51 6.40
C PHE A 185 0.04 3.97 5.49
N PHE A 186 -0.05 2.72 5.03
CA PHE A 186 1.06 2.07 4.32
C PHE A 186 0.72 1.50 2.95
N MET A 187 -0.53 1.11 2.70
CA MET A 187 -0.88 0.52 1.41
C MET A 187 -1.38 1.55 0.41
N ILE A 188 -2.40 2.32 0.77
CA ILE A 188 -3.01 3.31 -0.13
C ILE A 188 -2.11 4.54 -0.33
N THR A 189 -1.21 4.82 0.61
CA THR A 189 -0.25 5.93 0.56
C THR A 189 1.08 5.59 -0.09
N ASP A 190 1.29 4.35 -0.53
CA ASP A 190 2.57 3.91 -1.10
C ASP A 190 3.01 4.81 -2.28
N PRO A 191 4.16 5.51 -2.14
CA PRO A 191 4.63 6.44 -3.17
C PRO A 191 4.96 5.80 -4.51
N LYS A 192 5.29 4.51 -4.53
CA LYS A 192 5.69 3.80 -5.75
C LYS A 192 4.50 3.39 -6.62
N THR A 193 3.32 3.28 -6.00
CA THR A 193 2.11 2.73 -6.63
C THR A 193 0.94 3.72 -6.67
N THR A 194 1.21 5.01 -6.40
CA THR A 194 0.21 6.09 -6.44
C THR A 194 0.46 7.01 -7.63
N VAL A 195 -0.61 7.54 -8.22
CA VAL A 195 -0.53 8.53 -9.31
C VAL A 195 0.19 9.81 -8.87
N GLY A 196 0.77 10.56 -9.82
CA GLY A 196 1.69 11.65 -9.47
C GLY A 196 1.03 12.95 -8.99
N SER A 197 -0.15 13.29 -9.48
CA SER A 197 -0.84 14.56 -9.15
C SER A 197 -1.69 14.42 -7.89
N LYS A 198 -1.63 15.40 -6.98
CA LYS A 198 -2.42 15.39 -5.73
C LYS A 198 -3.93 15.31 -5.99
N LYS A 199 -4.44 16.02 -7.01
CA LYS A 199 -5.86 15.98 -7.38
C LYS A 199 -6.26 14.57 -7.81
N TRP A 200 -5.48 13.94 -8.67
CA TRP A 200 -5.72 12.57 -9.12
C TRP A 200 -5.56 11.55 -8.00
N GLN A 201 -4.65 11.78 -7.06
CA GLN A 201 -4.53 10.95 -5.86
C GLN A 201 -5.84 10.91 -5.06
N CYS A 202 -6.44 12.08 -4.80
CA CYS A 202 -7.72 12.14 -4.10
C CYS A 202 -8.85 11.44 -4.88
N ILE A 203 -8.92 11.64 -6.21
CA ILE A 203 -9.93 11.01 -7.05
C ILE A 203 -9.78 9.48 -7.02
N VAL A 204 -8.56 8.96 -7.19
CA VAL A 204 -8.29 7.52 -7.17
C VAL A 204 -8.66 6.93 -5.81
N VAL A 205 -8.30 7.61 -4.72
CA VAL A 205 -8.62 7.16 -3.36
C VAL A 205 -10.13 7.15 -3.11
N PHE A 206 -10.85 8.16 -3.59
CA PHE A 206 -12.31 8.15 -3.57
C PHE A 206 -12.89 6.97 -4.35
N CYS A 207 -12.34 6.67 -5.55
CA CYS A 207 -12.77 5.51 -6.33
C CYS A 207 -12.46 4.18 -5.61
N VAL A 208 -11.33 4.08 -4.89
CA VAL A 208 -11.03 2.91 -4.04
C VAL A 208 -12.09 2.76 -2.95
N ALA A 209 -12.40 3.84 -2.21
CA ALA A 209 -13.42 3.82 -1.17
C ALA A 209 -14.81 3.51 -1.73
N PHE A 210 -15.13 3.97 -2.94
CA PHE A 210 -16.38 3.66 -3.63
C PHE A 210 -16.46 2.18 -4.04
N ALA A 211 -15.38 1.63 -4.62
CA ALA A 211 -15.31 0.21 -4.95
C ALA A 211 -15.42 -0.67 -3.69
N GLU A 212 -14.76 -0.27 -2.61
CA GLU A 212 -14.91 -0.93 -1.30
C GLU A 212 -16.36 -0.88 -0.83
N GLN A 213 -17.04 0.26 -0.97
CA GLN A 213 -18.46 0.41 -0.63
C GLN A 213 -19.31 -0.65 -1.33
N ILE A 214 -19.14 -0.84 -2.64
CA ILE A 214 -19.88 -1.84 -3.42
C ILE A 214 -19.61 -3.25 -2.91
N LEU A 215 -18.34 -3.57 -2.61
CA LEU A 215 -17.95 -4.87 -2.09
C LEU A 215 -18.51 -5.12 -0.69
N ARG A 216 -18.57 -4.11 0.17
CA ARG A 216 -19.17 -4.20 1.51
C ARG A 216 -20.67 -4.39 1.48
N LEU A 217 -21.39 -3.80 0.52
CA LEU A 217 -22.82 -4.08 0.30
C LEU A 217 -23.07 -5.55 -0.05
N ASN A 218 -22.08 -6.22 -0.67
CA ASN A 218 -22.10 -7.67 -0.92
C ASN A 218 -21.50 -8.49 0.23
N GLN A 219 -21.42 -7.94 1.45
CA GLN A 219 -20.93 -8.62 2.65
C GLN A 219 -19.45 -9.09 2.56
N ASN A 220 -18.65 -8.51 1.67
CA ASN A 220 -17.26 -8.91 1.52
C ASN A 220 -16.38 -8.26 2.60
N ILE A 221 -15.85 -9.06 3.51
CA ILE A 221 -14.99 -8.62 4.62
C ILE A 221 -13.59 -8.18 4.16
N HIS A 222 -13.15 -8.64 2.98
CA HIS A 222 -11.85 -8.31 2.39
C HIS A 222 -11.92 -7.13 1.40
N ALA A 223 -13.02 -6.40 1.42
CA ALA A 223 -13.35 -5.32 0.49
C ALA A 223 -12.21 -4.32 0.23
N PRO A 224 -11.47 -3.77 1.22
CA PRO A 224 -10.42 -2.79 0.97
C PRO A 224 -9.28 -3.36 0.11
N TYR A 225 -8.91 -4.64 0.31
CA TYR A 225 -7.85 -5.27 -0.49
C TYR A 225 -8.24 -5.42 -1.94
N TYR A 226 -9.45 -5.90 -2.22
CA TYR A 226 -9.95 -6.05 -3.58
C TYR A 226 -10.19 -4.72 -4.27
N ALA A 227 -10.68 -3.71 -3.54
CA ALA A 227 -10.86 -2.37 -4.06
C ALA A 227 -9.54 -1.75 -4.52
N LEU A 228 -8.50 -1.82 -3.68
CA LEU A 228 -7.18 -1.30 -4.05
C LEU A 228 -6.51 -2.17 -5.14
N PHE A 229 -6.72 -3.49 -5.11
CA PHE A 229 -6.20 -4.42 -6.10
C PHE A 229 -6.73 -4.13 -7.51
N THR A 230 -7.99 -3.69 -7.63
CA THR A 230 -8.62 -3.39 -8.92
C THR A 230 -8.39 -1.94 -9.36
N VAL A 231 -8.70 -0.97 -8.51
CA VAL A 231 -8.67 0.46 -8.84
C VAL A 231 -7.24 1.00 -8.94
N GLY A 232 -6.35 0.58 -8.04
CA GLY A 232 -4.96 1.07 -7.97
C GLY A 232 -4.18 0.92 -9.28
N PRO A 233 -4.03 -0.30 -9.81
CA PRO A 233 -3.29 -0.54 -11.03
C PRO A 233 -3.93 0.10 -12.26
N LEU A 234 -5.26 0.14 -12.35
CA LEU A 234 -5.97 0.83 -13.44
C LEU A 234 -5.62 2.32 -13.46
N ALA A 235 -5.67 2.98 -12.30
CA ALA A 235 -5.30 4.37 -12.18
C ALA A 235 -3.83 4.63 -12.52
N ASN A 236 -2.91 3.76 -12.05
CA ASN A 236 -1.49 3.84 -12.39
C ASN A 236 -1.23 3.62 -13.88
N ALA A 237 -1.90 2.66 -14.48
CA ALA A 237 -1.78 2.40 -15.92
C ALA A 237 -2.22 3.62 -16.73
N ILE A 238 -3.34 4.23 -16.38
CA ILE A 238 -3.84 5.45 -17.03
C ILE A 238 -2.85 6.62 -16.83
N ASP A 239 -2.30 6.83 -15.62
CA ASP A 239 -1.33 7.90 -15.34
C ASP A 239 -0.05 7.72 -16.17
N ILE A 240 0.48 6.49 -16.26
CA ILE A 240 1.67 6.17 -17.06
C ILE A 240 1.41 6.43 -18.54
N TRP A 241 0.31 5.90 -19.08
CA TRP A 241 -0.07 6.08 -20.48
C TRP A 241 -0.28 7.55 -20.85
N TRP A 242 -0.98 8.32 -19.97
CA TRP A 242 -1.24 9.74 -20.22
C TRP A 242 0.04 10.57 -20.23
N ARG A 243 0.97 10.31 -19.29
CA ARG A 243 2.26 10.99 -19.24
C ARG A 243 3.08 10.73 -20.50
N GLN A 244 3.16 9.51 -20.96
CA GLN A 244 3.90 9.18 -22.19
C GLN A 244 3.41 9.96 -23.39
N ARG A 245 2.10 10.09 -23.58
CA ARG A 245 1.54 10.86 -24.69
C ARG A 245 1.83 12.35 -24.62
N HIS A 246 2.07 12.90 -23.43
CA HIS A 246 2.32 14.33 -23.26
C HIS A 246 3.81 14.67 -23.20
N THR A 247 4.68 13.76 -22.79
CA THR A 247 6.14 13.95 -22.77
C THR A 247 6.74 13.94 -24.18
N VAL A 248 6.13 13.24 -25.12
CA VAL A 248 6.58 13.21 -26.53
C VAL A 248 6.32 14.55 -27.28
N LYS A 249 5.61 15.50 -26.67
CA LYS A 249 5.25 16.79 -27.32
C LYS A 249 6.16 17.96 -26.97
N THR A 250 7.22 17.77 -26.19
CA THR A 250 8.22 18.83 -26.01
C THR A 250 9.38 18.52 -26.97
N PRO A 251 9.53 19.28 -28.09
CA PRO A 251 10.73 19.16 -28.91
C PRO A 251 11.93 19.51 -28.04
N GLU A 252 12.99 18.73 -28.11
CA GLU A 252 14.29 19.13 -27.58
C GLU A 252 14.55 20.55 -28.10
N ALA A 253 14.71 21.49 -27.18
CA ALA A 253 15.25 22.79 -27.52
C ALA A 253 16.59 22.52 -28.21
N VAL A 254 16.67 22.83 -29.48
CA VAL A 254 17.91 22.79 -30.25
C VAL A 254 18.91 23.61 -29.44
N VAL A 255 19.84 22.92 -28.80
CA VAL A 255 21.00 23.58 -28.21
C VAL A 255 21.78 24.12 -29.40
N GLU A 256 21.65 25.41 -29.69
CA GLU A 256 22.55 26.09 -30.61
C GLU A 256 23.98 25.82 -30.15
N PRO A 257 24.87 25.35 -31.05
CA PRO A 257 26.24 25.12 -30.67
C PRO A 257 26.86 26.47 -30.27
N GLU A 258 27.26 26.56 -29.00
CA GLU A 258 28.00 27.70 -28.45
C GLU A 258 29.19 27.99 -29.38
N ALA A 259 29.21 29.18 -29.99
CA ALA A 259 30.24 29.61 -30.89
C ALA A 259 31.60 29.56 -30.16
N VAL A 260 32.46 28.65 -30.64
CA VAL A 260 33.83 28.56 -30.17
C VAL A 260 34.52 29.91 -30.38
N GLN A 261 34.68 30.69 -29.34
CA GLN A 261 35.53 31.88 -29.36
C GLN A 261 36.98 31.44 -29.50
N MET A 262 37.53 31.64 -30.69
CA MET A 262 38.97 31.45 -30.91
C MET A 262 39.75 32.51 -30.11
N PRO A 263 40.84 32.10 -29.44
CA PRO A 263 41.67 33.08 -28.73
C PRO A 263 42.40 33.98 -29.74
N GLU A 264 42.23 35.27 -29.59
CA GLU A 264 42.92 36.32 -30.32
C GLU A 264 44.44 36.26 -29.98
N LYS A 265 45.26 35.96 -30.99
CA LYS A 265 46.73 35.96 -30.86
C LYS A 265 47.17 37.41 -30.66
N ALA A 266 47.69 37.71 -29.46
CA ALA A 266 48.46 38.92 -29.21
C ALA A 266 49.80 38.83 -29.96
N TYR A 267 50.00 39.63 -30.97
CA TYR A 267 51.31 40.00 -31.50
C TYR A 267 51.68 41.37 -30.89
N SER A 268 52.69 41.36 -30.05
CA SER A 268 53.74 42.38 -29.96
C SER A 268 54.76 42.02 -28.87
#